data_2a18a3451e21bc1c01a72bc3310fc77a
#
_entry.id   2a18a3451e21bc1c01a72bc3310fc77a
#
_cell.length_a   1.000
_cell.length_b   1.000
_cell.length_c   1.000
_cell.angle_alpha   90.00
_cell.angle_beta   90.00
_cell.angle_gamma   90.00
#
_symmetry.space_group_name_H-M   'P 1'
#
loop_
_entity.id
_entity.type
_entity.pdbx_description
1 polymer ?
#
loop_
_entity_poly.entity_id
_entity_poly.type
_entity_poly.pdbx_seq_one_letter_code
_entity_poly.pdbx_strand_id
1 'polypeptide(L)'
;MYSISDLKKFKTCPRLYFLEKRNPPPRPPQFIRFDRTISDLAARKLHIPPEQVFIGHTGDAKEKAVTALRTYRWLMKARFEAGKLRVKVPFLHKNGAAWDLYFTSLSLYPPATDLLYYKSVVWVLMQNGVKIRKIQLLHLNETYVRHGEPDPEALFVRSDSFYNAHHHPTLRVREAIAQCTDDPLAIMEKMARAALSDCPEAVYTSHCRGRSTCRFYALCFPLEAQAPHNSILTLSDSAGRRAMWENGRMRLKDAALDEIEGTAQQYAEIMAG
;
A
#
# COMPACT_ATOMS: atom_id res chain seq x y z
N MET A 1 11.15 3.04 -14.12
CA MET A 1 11.27 3.19 -12.65
C MET A 1 9.93 2.92 -12.02
N TYR A 2 9.87 2.05 -11.01
CA TYR A 2 8.66 1.67 -10.29
C TYR A 2 8.55 2.46 -8.98
N SER A 3 7.34 2.71 -8.53
CA SER A 3 7.00 3.19 -7.18
C SER A 3 6.46 2.04 -6.33
N ILE A 4 6.40 2.21 -5.00
CA ILE A 4 5.76 1.23 -4.11
C ILE A 4 4.25 1.07 -4.46
N SER A 5 3.60 2.15 -4.89
CA SER A 5 2.21 2.08 -5.37
C SER A 5 2.07 1.16 -6.60
N ASP A 6 3.06 1.17 -7.50
CA ASP A 6 3.09 0.27 -8.66
C ASP A 6 3.19 -1.20 -8.20
N LEU A 7 4.07 -1.50 -7.22
CA LEU A 7 4.22 -2.85 -6.68
C LEU A 7 2.92 -3.34 -6.04
N LYS A 8 2.29 -2.50 -5.22
CA LYS A 8 1.01 -2.82 -4.57
C LYS A 8 -0.10 -3.10 -5.58
N LYS A 9 -0.23 -2.24 -6.59
CA LYS A 9 -1.22 -2.41 -7.65
C LYS A 9 -1.00 -3.70 -8.44
N PHE A 10 0.25 -3.96 -8.82
CA PHE A 10 0.59 -5.19 -9.53
C PHE A 10 0.31 -6.43 -8.69
N LYS A 11 0.64 -6.41 -7.40
CA LYS A 11 0.32 -7.50 -6.46
C LYS A 11 -1.18 -7.72 -6.32
N THR A 12 -1.96 -6.64 -6.27
CA THR A 12 -3.43 -6.71 -6.17
C THR A 12 -4.04 -7.25 -7.45
N CYS A 13 -3.64 -6.73 -8.59
CA CYS A 13 -4.11 -7.16 -9.91
C CYS A 13 -3.12 -6.70 -11.00
N PRO A 14 -2.40 -7.61 -11.67
CA PRO A 14 -1.49 -7.25 -12.76
C PRO A 14 -2.18 -6.46 -13.89
N ARG A 15 -3.43 -6.82 -14.23
CA ARG A 15 -4.23 -6.13 -15.25
C ARG A 15 -4.58 -4.70 -14.83
N LEU A 16 -4.94 -4.47 -13.56
CA LEU A 16 -5.18 -3.12 -13.01
C LEU A 16 -3.94 -2.24 -13.19
N TYR A 17 -2.77 -2.74 -12.81
CA TYR A 17 -1.51 -2.02 -12.97
C TYR A 17 -1.27 -1.65 -14.43
N PHE A 18 -1.47 -2.59 -15.36
CA PHE A 18 -1.28 -2.39 -16.80
C PHE A 18 -2.23 -1.32 -17.36
N LEU A 19 -3.52 -1.40 -17.02
CA LEU A 19 -4.54 -0.45 -17.48
C LEU A 19 -4.34 0.95 -16.90
N GLU A 20 -3.95 1.07 -15.63
CA GLU A 20 -3.69 2.36 -15.00
C GLU A 20 -2.41 3.05 -15.52
N LYS A 21 -1.43 2.30 -15.97
CA LYS A 21 -0.26 2.88 -16.67
C LYS A 21 -0.65 3.59 -17.96
N ARG A 22 -1.64 3.07 -18.67
CA ARG A 22 -2.16 3.67 -19.92
C ARG A 22 -3.18 4.78 -19.65
N ASN A 23 -3.97 4.65 -18.59
CA ASN A 23 -5.01 5.60 -18.20
C ASN A 23 -4.88 5.98 -16.72
N PRO A 24 -3.89 6.79 -16.33
CA PRO A 24 -3.70 7.14 -14.93
C PRO A 24 -4.89 7.95 -14.41
N PRO A 25 -5.35 7.68 -13.16
CA PRO A 25 -6.39 8.47 -12.54
C PRO A 25 -5.89 9.89 -12.26
N PRO A 26 -6.78 10.91 -12.31
CA PRO A 26 -6.43 12.26 -11.92
C PRO A 26 -6.02 12.29 -10.44
N ARG A 27 -4.97 13.05 -10.12
CA ARG A 27 -4.51 13.23 -8.73
C ARG A 27 -5.25 14.39 -8.08
N PRO A 28 -5.99 14.17 -6.98
CA PRO A 28 -6.63 15.25 -6.25
C PRO A 28 -5.58 16.21 -5.64
N PRO A 29 -5.65 17.53 -5.91
CA PRO A 29 -4.67 18.50 -5.43
C PRO A 29 -4.52 18.60 -3.91
N GLN A 30 -5.58 18.31 -3.17
CA GLN A 30 -5.64 18.39 -1.72
C GLN A 30 -4.71 17.40 -0.99
N PHE A 31 -4.39 16.25 -1.59
CA PHE A 31 -3.49 15.29 -0.98
C PHE A 31 -2.05 15.82 -0.82
N ILE A 32 -1.61 16.72 -1.70
CA ILE A 32 -0.27 17.32 -1.64
C ILE A 32 -0.14 18.23 -0.41
N ARG A 33 -1.15 19.04 -0.13
CA ARG A 33 -1.17 19.96 1.03
C ARG A 33 -1.17 19.19 2.34
N PHE A 34 -2.00 18.16 2.43
CA PHE A 34 -2.13 17.33 3.63
C PHE A 34 -0.83 16.59 3.98
N ASP A 35 -0.19 15.93 3.00
CA ASP A 35 1.10 15.24 3.18
C ASP A 35 2.20 16.22 3.67
N ARG A 36 2.18 17.46 3.18
CA ARG A 36 3.12 18.49 3.63
C ARG A 36 2.89 18.88 5.09
N THR A 37 1.66 19.18 5.46
CA THR A 37 1.29 19.59 6.83
C THR A 37 1.65 18.51 7.86
N ILE A 38 1.28 17.25 7.60
CA ILE A 38 1.60 16.13 8.48
C ILE A 38 3.11 15.91 8.62
N SER A 39 3.84 16.04 7.53
CA SER A 39 5.30 15.90 7.59
C SER A 39 5.97 17.03 8.38
N ASP A 40 5.47 18.26 8.25
CA ASP A 40 6.01 19.40 8.99
C ASP A 40 5.72 19.28 10.49
N LEU A 41 4.51 18.84 10.87
CA LEU A 41 4.16 18.54 12.27
C LEU A 41 5.00 17.37 12.83
N ALA A 42 5.21 16.31 12.05
CA ALA A 42 6.07 15.19 12.44
C ALA A 42 7.54 15.62 12.62
N ALA A 43 8.06 16.51 11.77
CA ALA A 43 9.39 17.07 11.90
C ALA A 43 9.53 17.86 13.21
N ARG A 44 8.53 18.64 13.60
CA ARG A 44 8.49 19.34 14.90
C ARG A 44 8.47 18.35 16.06
N LYS A 45 7.67 17.29 16.01
CA LYS A 45 7.65 16.20 17.02
C LYS A 45 9.00 15.50 17.16
N LEU A 46 9.76 15.39 16.09
CA LEU A 46 11.09 14.79 16.10
C LEU A 46 12.20 15.79 16.48
N HIS A 47 11.86 17.06 16.76
CA HIS A 47 12.78 18.15 17.06
C HIS A 47 13.88 18.28 16.01
N ILE A 48 13.50 18.22 14.73
CA ILE A 48 14.47 18.27 13.62
C ILE A 48 14.97 19.71 13.44
N PRO A 49 16.28 19.96 13.65
CA PRO A 49 16.84 21.28 13.40
C PRO A 49 16.84 21.60 11.90
N PRO A 50 16.32 22.77 11.48
CA PRO A 50 16.25 23.13 10.05
C PRO A 50 17.59 23.11 9.33
N GLU A 51 18.67 23.48 10.01
CA GLU A 51 20.02 23.55 9.46
C GLU A 51 20.71 22.18 9.32
N GLN A 52 20.15 21.14 9.96
CA GLN A 52 20.72 19.78 9.96
C GLN A 52 19.92 18.77 9.13
N VAL A 53 18.93 19.26 8.38
CA VAL A 53 18.02 18.40 7.61
C VAL A 53 18.18 18.59 6.11
N PHE A 54 18.29 17.47 5.40
CA PHE A 54 18.07 17.41 3.96
C PHE A 54 16.60 17.13 3.69
N ILE A 55 15.93 18.00 2.93
CA ILE A 55 14.54 17.80 2.50
C ILE A 55 14.53 17.40 1.03
N GLY A 56 14.08 16.18 0.74
CA GLY A 56 13.99 15.67 -0.62
C GLY A 56 12.78 16.24 -1.38
N HIS A 57 12.98 16.61 -2.65
CA HIS A 57 11.96 17.15 -3.54
C HIS A 57 11.60 16.16 -4.67
N THR A 58 10.41 16.35 -5.27
CA THR A 58 10.01 15.61 -6.47
C THR A 58 10.89 16.05 -7.64
N GLY A 59 11.62 15.13 -8.23
CA GLY A 59 12.57 15.44 -9.31
C GLY A 59 14.04 15.48 -8.87
N ASP A 60 14.33 15.33 -7.57
CA ASP A 60 15.71 15.16 -7.14
C ASP A 60 16.32 13.91 -7.78
N ALA A 61 17.56 14.07 -8.26
CA ALA A 61 18.36 12.94 -8.71
C ALA A 61 18.70 12.02 -7.51
N LYS A 62 18.85 10.73 -7.78
CA LYS A 62 19.14 9.71 -6.74
C LYS A 62 20.41 10.02 -5.93
N GLU A 63 21.39 10.62 -6.58
CA GLU A 63 22.71 10.96 -6.00
C GLU A 63 22.58 11.97 -4.86
N LYS A 64 21.59 12.87 -4.91
CA LYS A 64 21.38 13.88 -3.85
C LYS A 64 21.10 13.25 -2.49
N ALA A 65 20.23 12.22 -2.43
CA ALA A 65 19.92 11.53 -1.19
C ALA A 65 21.13 10.75 -0.65
N VAL A 66 21.87 10.09 -1.54
CA VAL A 66 23.11 9.37 -1.16
C VAL A 66 24.19 10.31 -0.66
N THR A 67 24.38 11.47 -1.30
CA THR A 67 25.30 12.50 -0.83
C THR A 67 24.85 13.05 0.53
N ALA A 68 23.54 13.29 0.70
CA ALA A 68 22.97 13.80 1.94
C ALA A 68 23.23 12.89 3.15
N LEU A 69 23.34 11.57 2.98
CA LEU A 69 23.73 10.64 4.06
C LEU A 69 25.09 10.95 4.69
N ARG A 70 26.00 11.59 3.94
CA ARG A 70 27.33 11.96 4.43
C ARG A 70 27.33 13.29 5.15
N THR A 71 26.46 14.22 4.74
CA THR A 71 26.49 15.63 5.12
C THR A 71 25.52 15.96 6.25
N TYR A 72 24.30 15.39 6.22
CA TYR A 72 23.21 15.77 7.10
C TYR A 72 22.98 14.75 8.22
N ARG A 73 22.51 15.23 9.37
CA ARG A 73 22.09 14.35 10.48
C ARG A 73 20.67 13.84 10.30
N TRP A 74 19.83 14.60 9.58
CA TRP A 74 18.47 14.25 9.29
C TRP A 74 18.20 14.27 7.79
N LEU A 75 17.45 13.29 7.32
CA LEU A 75 16.88 13.30 5.98
C LEU A 75 15.35 13.18 6.10
N MET A 76 14.63 14.05 5.40
CA MET A 76 13.18 14.09 5.35
C MET A 76 12.70 13.99 3.91
N LYS A 77 11.74 13.12 3.62
CA LYS A 77 11.20 12.89 2.26
C LYS A 77 12.28 12.56 1.22
N ALA A 78 13.44 12.09 1.64
CA ALA A 78 14.54 11.77 0.75
C ALA A 78 14.18 10.61 -0.18
N ARG A 79 14.66 10.68 -1.43
CA ARG A 79 14.34 9.71 -2.48
C ARG A 79 15.54 8.83 -2.74
N PHE A 80 15.36 7.53 -2.49
CA PHE A 80 16.37 6.52 -2.76
C PHE A 80 15.89 5.57 -3.86
N GLU A 81 16.85 4.99 -4.57
CA GLU A 81 16.61 4.03 -5.62
C GLU A 81 17.46 2.79 -5.42
N ALA A 82 16.89 1.62 -5.71
CA ALA A 82 17.62 0.37 -5.82
C ALA A 82 16.98 -0.49 -6.92
N GLY A 83 17.80 -1.00 -7.83
CA GLY A 83 17.28 -1.66 -9.03
C GLY A 83 16.36 -0.71 -9.81
N LYS A 84 15.13 -1.14 -10.04
CA LYS A 84 14.09 -0.33 -10.71
C LYS A 84 13.07 0.27 -9.73
N LEU A 85 13.32 0.24 -8.42
CA LEU A 85 12.41 0.76 -7.40
C LEU A 85 12.89 2.10 -6.85
N ARG A 86 12.01 3.08 -6.86
CA ARG A 86 12.20 4.37 -6.17
C ARG A 86 11.28 4.47 -4.97
N VAL A 87 11.82 4.85 -3.83
CA VAL A 87 11.07 5.07 -2.60
C VAL A 87 11.26 6.48 -2.07
N LYS A 88 10.23 7.01 -1.41
CA LYS A 88 10.32 8.22 -0.59
C LYS A 88 10.46 7.78 0.87
N VAL A 89 11.59 8.08 1.49
CA VAL A 89 11.86 7.78 2.89
C VAL A 89 11.32 8.91 3.75
N PRO A 90 10.41 8.66 4.70
CA PRO A 90 9.80 9.74 5.47
C PRO A 90 10.81 10.51 6.30
N PHE A 91 11.46 9.83 7.26
CA PHE A 91 12.51 10.44 8.09
C PHE A 91 13.61 9.43 8.39
N LEU A 92 14.85 9.88 8.28
CA LEU A 92 16.06 9.19 8.75
C LEU A 92 16.84 10.10 9.69
N HIS A 93 17.28 9.57 10.82
CA HIS A 93 18.14 10.23 11.78
C HIS A 93 19.44 9.47 11.96
N LYS A 94 20.57 10.14 11.75
CA LYS A 94 21.90 9.56 11.94
C LYS A 94 22.21 9.38 13.43
N ASN A 95 22.51 8.15 13.81
CA ASN A 95 22.84 7.80 15.18
C ASN A 95 24.13 6.97 15.20
N GLY A 96 25.25 7.64 15.42
CA GLY A 96 26.59 7.06 15.27
C GLY A 96 26.84 6.61 13.82
N ALA A 97 27.20 5.33 13.65
CA ALA A 97 27.44 4.70 12.34
C ALA A 97 26.16 4.13 11.68
N ALA A 98 25.00 4.25 12.33
CA ALA A 98 23.73 3.69 11.88
C ALA A 98 22.63 4.76 11.83
N TRP A 99 21.43 4.37 11.40
CA TRP A 99 20.30 5.27 11.20
C TRP A 99 19.05 4.78 11.89
N ASP A 100 18.30 5.70 12.46
CA ASP A 100 16.94 5.47 12.96
C ASP A 100 15.95 5.89 11.88
N LEU A 101 15.04 5.00 11.54
CA LEU A 101 14.00 5.21 10.53
C LEU A 101 12.65 5.45 11.20
N TYR A 102 11.98 6.54 10.81
CA TYR A 102 10.65 6.88 11.32
C TYR A 102 9.66 6.92 10.17
N PHE A 103 8.55 6.22 10.35
CA PHE A 103 7.38 6.28 9.48
C PHE A 103 6.27 7.09 10.14
N THR A 104 5.46 7.77 9.36
CA THR A 104 4.25 8.44 9.85
C THR A 104 3.02 7.63 9.51
N SER A 105 2.08 7.54 10.44
CA SER A 105 0.76 6.94 10.25
C SER A 105 -0.32 7.89 10.77
N LEU A 106 -1.42 7.99 10.03
CA LEU A 106 -2.60 8.73 10.45
C LEU A 106 -3.62 7.85 11.20
N SER A 107 -3.28 6.60 11.46
CA SER A 107 -4.05 5.73 12.34
C SER A 107 -3.72 6.05 13.80
N LEU A 108 -4.71 5.94 14.68
CA LEU A 108 -4.50 5.93 16.14
C LEU A 108 -3.73 4.68 16.57
N TYR A 109 -4.03 3.56 15.93
CA TYR A 109 -3.47 2.25 16.19
C TYR A 109 -3.05 1.62 14.85
N PRO A 110 -1.84 1.88 14.34
CA PRO A 110 -1.40 1.40 13.04
C PRO A 110 -1.36 -0.13 12.99
N PRO A 111 -2.14 -0.77 12.12
CA PRO A 111 -2.08 -2.22 11.94
C PRO A 111 -0.93 -2.63 11.02
N ALA A 112 -0.52 -3.91 11.08
CA ALA A 112 0.51 -4.49 10.22
C ALA A 112 -0.04 -4.84 8.82
N THR A 113 -0.81 -3.96 8.17
CA THR A 113 -1.50 -4.26 6.89
C THR A 113 -0.70 -3.90 5.65
N ASP A 114 0.23 -2.96 5.74
CA ASP A 114 0.97 -2.44 4.59
C ASP A 114 2.46 -2.79 4.65
N LEU A 115 2.77 -4.05 4.97
CA LEU A 115 4.14 -4.49 5.19
C LEU A 115 5.02 -4.37 3.95
N LEU A 116 4.45 -4.50 2.74
CA LEU A 116 5.19 -4.29 1.50
C LEU A 116 5.76 -2.86 1.40
N TYR A 117 5.04 -1.84 1.90
CA TYR A 117 5.55 -0.46 1.95
C TYR A 117 6.79 -0.36 2.85
N TYR A 118 6.67 -0.82 4.09
CA TYR A 118 7.77 -0.76 5.05
C TYR A 118 8.98 -1.56 4.59
N LYS A 119 8.74 -2.78 4.11
CA LYS A 119 9.79 -3.66 3.58
C LYS A 119 10.49 -3.07 2.37
N SER A 120 9.75 -2.46 1.43
CA SER A 120 10.32 -1.80 0.26
C SER A 120 11.24 -0.66 0.63
N VAL A 121 10.84 0.19 1.60
CA VAL A 121 11.67 1.30 2.07
C VAL A 121 12.95 0.77 2.73
N VAL A 122 12.83 -0.20 3.64
CA VAL A 122 13.98 -0.83 4.33
C VAL A 122 14.92 -1.49 3.32
N TRP A 123 14.38 -2.27 2.37
CA TRP A 123 15.16 -2.94 1.35
C TRP A 123 15.97 -1.94 0.50
N VAL A 124 15.35 -0.87 0.00
CA VAL A 124 16.04 0.16 -0.80
C VAL A 124 17.13 0.85 0.03
N LEU A 125 16.87 1.18 1.30
CA LEU A 125 17.87 1.79 2.17
C LEU A 125 19.08 0.86 2.38
N MET A 126 18.84 -0.43 2.62
CA MET A 126 19.92 -1.42 2.77
C MET A 126 20.77 -1.55 1.50
N GLN A 127 20.13 -1.54 0.30
CA GLN A 127 20.84 -1.56 -0.98
C GLN A 127 21.71 -0.30 -1.20
N ASN A 128 21.40 0.82 -0.52
CA ASN A 128 22.21 2.04 -0.51
C ASN A 128 23.22 2.08 0.65
N GLY A 129 23.49 0.96 1.32
CA GLY A 129 24.47 0.84 2.41
C GLY A 129 24.01 1.46 3.74
N VAL A 130 22.73 1.79 3.89
CA VAL A 130 22.18 2.36 5.12
C VAL A 130 21.96 1.26 6.16
N LYS A 131 22.72 1.30 7.24
CA LYS A 131 22.54 0.42 8.40
C LYS A 131 21.40 0.96 9.27
N ILE A 132 20.28 0.25 9.36
CA ILE A 132 19.12 0.69 10.15
C ILE A 132 19.24 0.12 11.56
N ARG A 133 19.32 1.00 12.57
CA ARG A 133 19.37 0.64 14.00
C ARG A 133 17.98 0.46 14.59
N LYS A 134 17.10 1.44 14.39
CA LYS A 134 15.73 1.47 14.92
C LYS A 134 14.73 1.75 13.80
N ILE A 135 13.53 1.17 13.92
CA ILE A 135 12.37 1.52 13.08
C ILE A 135 11.24 1.89 14.04
N GLN A 136 10.68 3.08 13.87
CA GLN A 136 9.59 3.58 14.71
C GLN A 136 8.45 4.14 13.86
N LEU A 137 7.26 4.11 14.42
CA LEU A 137 6.06 4.74 13.89
C LEU A 137 5.80 6.03 14.69
N LEU A 138 5.46 7.10 14.00
CA LEU A 138 4.80 8.26 14.53
C LEU A 138 3.33 8.16 14.14
N HIS A 139 2.46 7.90 15.10
CA HIS A 139 1.03 7.76 14.86
C HIS A 139 0.23 8.74 15.70
N LEU A 140 -1.05 8.92 15.38
CA LEU A 140 -1.90 9.84 16.11
C LEU A 140 -2.16 9.36 17.52
N ASN A 141 -2.27 10.33 18.45
CA ASN A 141 -2.64 10.11 19.84
C ASN A 141 -4.15 10.17 20.00
N GLU A 142 -4.77 9.13 20.55
CA GLU A 142 -6.22 9.06 20.78
C GLU A 142 -6.75 10.10 21.78
N THR A 143 -5.92 10.48 22.75
CA THR A 143 -6.31 11.45 23.77
C THR A 143 -6.11 12.90 23.35
N TYR A 144 -5.58 13.12 22.11
CA TYR A 144 -5.33 14.47 21.62
C TYR A 144 -6.62 15.21 21.28
N VAL A 145 -6.84 16.33 21.96
CA VAL A 145 -7.90 17.29 21.63
C VAL A 145 -7.23 18.57 21.14
N ARG A 146 -7.62 19.01 19.96
CA ARG A 146 -7.06 20.20 19.35
C ARG A 146 -7.65 21.47 19.97
N HIS A 147 -6.79 22.33 20.50
CA HIS A 147 -7.11 23.67 20.95
C HIS A 147 -6.27 24.69 20.15
N GLY A 148 -6.86 25.28 19.12
CA GLY A 148 -6.14 26.24 18.25
C GLY A 148 -5.14 25.57 17.29
N GLU A 149 -3.89 26.04 17.28
CA GLU A 149 -2.84 25.44 16.47
C GLU A 149 -2.49 24.03 16.92
N PRO A 150 -2.19 23.11 15.97
CA PRO A 150 -1.83 21.74 16.37
C PRO A 150 -0.53 21.70 17.18
N ASP A 151 -0.59 21.04 18.35
CA ASP A 151 0.58 20.73 19.17
C ASP A 151 1.17 19.37 18.72
N PRO A 152 2.34 19.35 18.06
CA PRO A 152 2.95 18.11 17.58
C PRO A 152 3.34 17.16 18.71
N GLU A 153 3.68 17.69 19.92
CA GLU A 153 4.07 16.87 21.05
C GLU A 153 2.92 16.03 21.58
N ALA A 154 1.76 16.62 21.65
CA ALA A 154 0.55 15.93 22.09
C ALA A 154 -0.11 15.12 20.95
N LEU A 155 0.01 15.60 19.69
CA LEU A 155 -0.64 14.99 18.52
C LEU A 155 -0.07 13.63 18.18
N PHE A 156 1.25 13.42 18.29
CA PHE A 156 1.91 12.20 17.88
C PHE A 156 2.45 11.38 19.06
N VAL A 157 2.23 10.07 18.96
CA VAL A 157 2.89 9.06 19.82
C VAL A 157 3.96 8.34 19.01
N ARG A 158 5.07 7.97 19.65
CA ARG A 158 6.10 7.09 19.09
C ARG A 158 5.88 5.66 19.55
N SER A 159 5.84 4.73 18.60
CA SER A 159 5.75 3.31 18.86
C SER A 159 6.79 2.54 18.03
N ASP A 160 7.28 1.42 18.51
CA ASP A 160 8.07 0.46 17.74
C ASP A 160 7.25 -0.78 17.33
N SER A 161 5.94 -0.78 17.63
CA SER A 161 5.04 -1.91 17.42
C SER A 161 3.83 -1.52 16.58
N PHE A 162 3.27 -2.51 15.88
CA PHE A 162 1.94 -2.45 15.28
C PHE A 162 0.87 -2.84 16.33
N TYR A 163 -0.38 -2.60 15.99
CA TYR A 163 -1.53 -2.84 16.88
C TYR A 163 -2.56 -3.76 16.20
N ASN A 164 -3.30 -4.52 17.02
CA ASN A 164 -4.43 -5.32 16.57
C ASN A 164 -5.74 -4.51 16.59
N ALA A 165 -6.85 -5.15 16.23
CA ALA A 165 -8.18 -4.54 16.24
C ALA A 165 -8.68 -4.14 17.65
N HIS A 166 -8.08 -4.69 18.70
CA HIS A 166 -8.38 -4.36 20.11
C HIS A 166 -7.40 -3.33 20.68
N HIS A 167 -6.63 -2.66 19.85
CA HIS A 167 -5.68 -1.60 20.20
C HIS A 167 -4.49 -2.06 21.06
N HIS A 168 -4.24 -3.37 21.13
CA HIS A 168 -3.07 -3.91 21.81
C HIS A 168 -1.86 -3.98 20.91
N PRO A 169 -0.65 -3.64 21.42
CA PRO A 169 0.59 -3.83 20.68
C PRO A 169 0.75 -5.30 20.26
N THR A 170 1.24 -5.51 19.05
CA THR A 170 1.53 -6.84 18.48
C THR A 170 3.02 -6.98 18.19
N LEU A 171 3.37 -7.37 16.96
CA LEU A 171 4.76 -7.47 16.52
C LEU A 171 5.44 -6.11 16.46
N ARG A 172 6.70 -6.08 16.83
CA ARG A 172 7.53 -4.91 16.53
C ARG A 172 7.63 -4.70 15.04
N VAL A 173 7.68 -3.43 14.61
CA VAL A 173 7.73 -3.06 13.19
C VAL A 173 8.86 -3.79 12.46
N ARG A 174 10.04 -3.90 13.09
CA ARG A 174 11.18 -4.63 12.52
C ARG A 174 10.90 -6.12 12.33
N GLU A 175 10.26 -6.75 13.30
CA GLU A 175 9.92 -8.18 13.26
C GLU A 175 8.85 -8.45 12.19
N ALA A 176 7.82 -7.61 12.12
CA ALA A 176 6.78 -7.70 11.11
C ALA A 176 7.35 -7.55 9.69
N ILE A 177 8.30 -6.62 9.49
CA ILE A 177 9.01 -6.46 8.21
C ILE A 177 9.83 -7.71 7.86
N ALA A 178 10.52 -8.30 8.85
CA ALA A 178 11.32 -9.51 8.63
C ALA A 178 10.46 -10.72 8.29
N GLN A 179 9.28 -10.85 8.91
CA GLN A 179 8.32 -11.93 8.67
C GLN A 179 7.49 -11.73 7.40
N CYS A 180 7.50 -10.52 6.82
CA CYS A 180 6.75 -10.23 5.59
C CYS A 180 7.27 -11.09 4.43
N THR A 181 6.39 -11.90 3.85
CA THR A 181 6.71 -12.79 2.72
C THR A 181 6.82 -12.05 1.39
N ASP A 182 6.32 -10.81 1.29
CA ASP A 182 6.44 -10.02 0.07
C ASP A 182 7.90 -9.66 -0.18
N ASP A 183 8.38 -9.98 -1.36
CA ASP A 183 9.72 -9.60 -1.81
C ASP A 183 9.62 -8.53 -2.91
N PRO A 184 10.05 -7.28 -2.64
CA PRO A 184 10.03 -6.22 -3.63
C PRO A 184 10.79 -6.56 -4.92
N LEU A 185 11.90 -7.31 -4.82
CA LEU A 185 12.69 -7.71 -5.98
C LEU A 185 11.92 -8.70 -6.86
N ALA A 186 11.38 -9.76 -6.25
CA ALA A 186 10.59 -10.75 -6.97
C ALA A 186 9.34 -10.14 -7.64
N ILE A 187 8.68 -9.18 -6.98
CA ILE A 187 7.56 -8.44 -7.57
C ILE A 187 8.03 -7.63 -8.78
N MET A 188 9.14 -6.89 -8.68
CA MET A 188 9.68 -6.12 -9.80
C MET A 188 10.08 -7.00 -11.00
N GLU A 189 10.62 -8.19 -10.76
CA GLU A 189 10.95 -9.15 -11.81
C GLU A 189 9.68 -9.64 -12.53
N LYS A 190 8.62 -9.96 -11.79
CA LYS A 190 7.31 -10.31 -12.37
C LYS A 190 6.74 -9.15 -13.18
N MET A 191 6.83 -7.91 -12.68
CA MET A 191 6.40 -6.71 -13.40
C MET A 191 7.20 -6.50 -14.69
N ALA A 192 8.51 -6.73 -14.65
CA ALA A 192 9.37 -6.60 -15.85
C ALA A 192 9.01 -7.63 -16.91
N ARG A 193 8.74 -8.88 -16.52
CA ARG A 193 8.25 -9.92 -17.45
C ARG A 193 6.89 -9.57 -18.02
N ALA A 194 5.94 -9.15 -17.19
CA ALA A 194 4.60 -8.76 -17.63
C ALA A 194 4.61 -7.54 -18.56
N ALA A 195 5.60 -6.65 -18.46
CA ALA A 195 5.73 -5.49 -19.34
C ALA A 195 6.12 -5.87 -20.79
N LEU A 196 6.66 -7.07 -20.99
CA LEU A 196 7.04 -7.62 -22.30
C LEU A 196 5.91 -8.41 -22.98
N SER A 197 4.81 -8.64 -22.25
CA SER A 197 3.65 -9.37 -22.73
C SER A 197 2.48 -8.43 -23.02
N ASP A 198 1.44 -8.98 -23.65
CA ASP A 198 0.15 -8.30 -23.82
C ASP A 198 -0.52 -8.00 -22.50
N CYS A 199 -1.65 -7.27 -22.56
CA CYS A 199 -2.44 -6.97 -21.37
C CYS A 199 -2.79 -8.28 -20.64
N PRO A 200 -2.45 -8.42 -19.34
CA PRO A 200 -2.78 -9.62 -18.59
C PRO A 200 -4.27 -9.94 -18.66
N GLU A 201 -4.62 -11.21 -18.62
CA GLU A 201 -6.01 -11.66 -18.62
C GLU A 201 -6.77 -11.12 -17.41
N ALA A 202 -8.10 -10.99 -17.58
CA ALA A 202 -8.98 -10.58 -16.50
C ALA A 202 -9.19 -11.75 -15.54
N VAL A 203 -8.70 -11.60 -14.31
CA VAL A 203 -8.94 -12.54 -13.21
C VAL A 203 -9.80 -11.86 -12.16
N TYR A 204 -10.92 -12.47 -11.79
CA TYR A 204 -11.77 -11.92 -10.75
C TYR A 204 -11.15 -12.12 -9.36
N THR A 205 -11.06 -11.02 -8.62
CA THR A 205 -10.55 -11.00 -7.24
C THR A 205 -11.46 -10.15 -6.37
N SER A 206 -11.31 -10.24 -5.05
CA SER A 206 -12.04 -9.40 -4.08
C SER A 206 -11.89 -7.90 -4.35
N HIS A 207 -10.80 -7.49 -5.03
CA HIS A 207 -10.59 -6.11 -5.45
C HIS A 207 -11.58 -5.63 -6.51
N CYS A 208 -12.11 -6.54 -7.35
CA CYS A 208 -12.99 -6.16 -8.47
C CYS A 208 -14.32 -5.55 -7.98
N ARG A 209 -14.88 -6.08 -6.89
CA ARG A 209 -16.14 -5.61 -6.26
C ARG A 209 -16.00 -5.59 -4.72
N GLY A 210 -14.94 -4.92 -4.20
CA GLY A 210 -14.75 -4.73 -2.77
C GLY A 210 -15.59 -3.58 -2.21
N ARG A 211 -15.02 -2.75 -1.33
CA ARG A 211 -15.68 -1.54 -0.79
C ARG A 211 -16.09 -0.55 -1.88
N SER A 212 -15.40 -0.56 -3.01
CA SER A 212 -15.77 0.16 -4.22
C SER A 212 -15.50 -0.75 -5.43
N THR A 213 -16.33 -0.63 -6.47
CA THR A 213 -16.12 -1.36 -7.72
C THR A 213 -14.87 -0.83 -8.44
N CYS A 214 -14.02 -1.74 -8.92
CA CYS A 214 -12.85 -1.37 -9.71
C CYS A 214 -13.26 -0.57 -10.95
N ARG A 215 -12.57 0.53 -11.23
CA ARG A 215 -12.89 1.42 -12.36
C ARG A 215 -12.84 0.73 -13.73
N PHE A 216 -12.16 -0.40 -13.84
CA PHE A 216 -12.05 -1.21 -15.05
C PHE A 216 -12.94 -2.45 -15.03
N TYR A 217 -13.86 -2.55 -14.05
CA TYR A 217 -14.72 -3.72 -13.90
C TYR A 217 -15.49 -4.03 -15.18
N ALA A 218 -16.16 -3.04 -15.76
CA ALA A 218 -16.92 -3.22 -16.99
C ALA A 218 -16.07 -3.60 -18.22
N LEU A 219 -14.79 -3.17 -18.23
CA LEU A 219 -13.85 -3.56 -19.28
C LEU A 219 -13.35 -5.01 -19.11
N CYS A 220 -13.19 -5.45 -17.87
CA CYS A 220 -12.73 -6.81 -17.56
C CYS A 220 -13.86 -7.84 -17.66
N PHE A 221 -15.06 -7.44 -17.27
CA PHE A 221 -16.24 -8.32 -17.15
C PHE A 221 -17.49 -7.65 -17.75
N PRO A 222 -17.53 -7.45 -19.07
CA PRO A 222 -18.58 -6.67 -19.72
C PRO A 222 -19.96 -7.31 -19.58
N LEU A 223 -20.07 -8.64 -19.63
CA LEU A 223 -21.36 -9.35 -19.51
C LEU A 223 -21.91 -9.23 -18.08
N GLU A 224 -21.05 -9.38 -17.06
CA GLU A 224 -21.40 -9.27 -15.65
C GLU A 224 -21.75 -7.82 -15.26
N ALA A 225 -21.10 -6.83 -15.90
CA ALA A 225 -21.44 -5.42 -15.71
C ALA A 225 -22.81 -5.04 -16.28
N GLN A 226 -23.21 -5.68 -17.38
CA GLN A 226 -24.52 -5.47 -18.02
C GLN A 226 -25.66 -6.20 -17.30
N ALA A 227 -25.39 -7.39 -16.73
CA ALA A 227 -26.38 -8.21 -16.04
C ALA A 227 -25.88 -8.68 -14.66
N PRO A 228 -25.62 -7.76 -13.71
CA PRO A 228 -24.99 -8.10 -12.43
C PRO A 228 -25.86 -9.03 -11.56
N HIS A 229 -27.18 -9.00 -11.72
CA HIS A 229 -28.11 -9.81 -10.93
C HIS A 229 -28.09 -11.30 -11.32
N ASN A 230 -27.63 -11.62 -12.51
CA ASN A 230 -27.53 -13.00 -13.00
C ASN A 230 -26.07 -13.44 -13.18
N SER A 231 -25.16 -12.95 -12.37
CA SER A 231 -23.75 -13.30 -12.46
C SER A 231 -23.30 -14.11 -11.24
N ILE A 232 -22.55 -15.18 -11.45
CA ILE A 232 -21.91 -15.95 -10.36
C ILE A 232 -20.97 -15.08 -9.51
N LEU A 233 -20.54 -13.92 -10.00
CA LEU A 233 -19.69 -12.98 -9.26
C LEU A 233 -20.43 -12.28 -8.12
N THR A 234 -21.74 -12.39 -8.03
CA THR A 234 -22.54 -11.94 -6.89
C THR A 234 -22.49 -12.92 -5.72
N LEU A 235 -22.13 -14.18 -5.97
CA LEU A 235 -21.99 -15.22 -4.95
C LEU A 235 -20.73 -14.99 -4.09
N SER A 236 -20.76 -15.54 -2.88
CA SER A 236 -19.58 -15.61 -2.01
C SER A 236 -18.43 -16.36 -2.68
N ASP A 237 -17.19 -16.06 -2.28
CA ASP A 237 -16.02 -16.77 -2.81
C ASP A 237 -15.99 -18.20 -2.26
N SER A 238 -16.25 -19.17 -3.14
CA SER A 238 -16.32 -20.59 -2.83
C SER A 238 -15.60 -21.43 -3.88
N ALA A 239 -15.35 -22.69 -3.56
CA ALA A 239 -14.78 -23.64 -4.51
C ALA A 239 -15.72 -23.86 -5.71
N GLY A 240 -17.04 -23.95 -5.48
CA GLY A 240 -18.05 -24.10 -6.52
C GLY A 240 -18.09 -22.91 -7.47
N ARG A 241 -18.09 -21.67 -6.95
CA ARG A 241 -18.00 -20.47 -7.80
C ARG A 241 -16.73 -20.46 -8.65
N ARG A 242 -15.59 -20.86 -8.10
CA ARG A 242 -14.35 -20.95 -8.87
C ARG A 242 -14.42 -22.00 -9.96
N ALA A 243 -14.96 -23.19 -9.67
CA ALA A 243 -15.14 -24.24 -10.63
C ALA A 243 -16.09 -23.81 -11.77
N MET A 244 -17.20 -23.12 -11.46
CA MET A 244 -18.09 -22.54 -12.47
C MET A 244 -17.35 -21.55 -13.37
N TRP A 245 -16.56 -20.64 -12.76
CA TRP A 245 -15.74 -19.68 -13.50
C TRP A 245 -14.77 -20.36 -14.46
N GLU A 246 -14.01 -21.34 -13.97
CA GLU A 246 -13.04 -22.09 -14.75
C GLU A 246 -13.67 -22.86 -15.93
N ASN A 247 -14.92 -23.28 -15.75
CA ASN A 247 -15.73 -23.97 -16.78
C ASN A 247 -16.51 -23.00 -17.67
N GLY A 248 -16.30 -21.68 -17.55
CA GLY A 248 -16.99 -20.67 -18.37
C GLY A 248 -18.48 -20.49 -18.05
N ARG A 249 -19.00 -21.08 -16.98
CA ARG A 249 -20.40 -20.93 -16.53
C ARG A 249 -20.52 -19.66 -15.71
N MET A 250 -20.92 -18.57 -16.35
CA MET A 250 -20.91 -17.24 -15.73
C MET A 250 -22.26 -16.77 -15.20
N ARG A 251 -23.34 -17.51 -15.51
CA ARG A 251 -24.69 -17.13 -15.14
C ARG A 251 -25.20 -17.94 -13.94
N LEU A 252 -25.91 -17.27 -13.01
CA LEU A 252 -26.53 -17.96 -11.87
C LEU A 252 -27.48 -19.07 -12.30
N LYS A 253 -28.26 -18.86 -13.36
CA LYS A 253 -29.16 -19.88 -13.90
C LYS A 253 -28.49 -21.18 -14.39
N ASP A 254 -27.15 -21.12 -14.64
CA ASP A 254 -26.36 -22.27 -15.07
C ASP A 254 -25.77 -23.03 -13.87
N ALA A 255 -26.05 -22.58 -12.64
CA ALA A 255 -25.53 -23.14 -11.41
C ALA A 255 -26.49 -24.20 -10.85
N ALA A 256 -25.97 -25.35 -10.43
CA ALA A 256 -26.68 -26.25 -9.57
C ALA A 256 -26.54 -25.82 -8.10
N LEU A 257 -27.62 -25.97 -7.32
CA LEU A 257 -27.66 -25.49 -5.92
C LEU A 257 -26.60 -26.16 -5.03
N ASP A 258 -26.23 -27.40 -5.32
CA ASP A 258 -25.21 -28.17 -4.62
C ASP A 258 -23.78 -27.80 -5.01
N GLU A 259 -23.60 -27.07 -6.10
CA GLU A 259 -22.27 -26.60 -6.55
C GLU A 259 -21.85 -25.29 -5.91
N ILE A 260 -22.79 -24.53 -5.32
CA ILE A 260 -22.52 -23.17 -4.83
C ILE A 260 -23.02 -22.99 -3.41
N GLU A 261 -22.25 -22.19 -2.66
CA GLU A 261 -22.66 -21.62 -1.37
C GLU A 261 -23.19 -20.21 -1.62
N GLY A 262 -24.40 -19.92 -1.16
CA GLY A 262 -25.04 -18.62 -1.35
C GLY A 262 -25.98 -18.26 -0.20
N THR A 263 -26.48 -17.03 -0.25
CA THR A 263 -27.57 -16.60 0.64
C THR A 263 -28.91 -17.12 0.15
N ALA A 264 -29.92 -17.19 1.02
CA ALA A 264 -31.27 -17.59 0.64
C ALA A 264 -31.84 -16.76 -0.53
N GLN A 265 -31.49 -15.45 -0.59
CA GLN A 265 -31.92 -14.59 -1.70
C GLN A 265 -31.25 -14.98 -3.01
N GLN A 266 -29.97 -15.32 -3.00
CA GLN A 266 -29.25 -15.77 -4.19
C GLN A 266 -29.77 -17.09 -4.72
N TYR A 267 -30.13 -18.02 -3.83
CA TYR A 267 -30.81 -19.26 -4.22
C TYR A 267 -32.19 -18.98 -4.81
N ALA A 268 -32.96 -18.04 -4.26
CA ALA A 268 -34.25 -17.66 -4.81
C ALA A 268 -34.11 -17.03 -6.21
N GLU A 269 -33.12 -16.20 -6.45
CA GLU A 269 -32.80 -15.61 -7.76
C GLU A 269 -32.43 -16.68 -8.80
N ILE A 270 -31.63 -17.68 -8.40
CA ILE A 270 -31.30 -18.84 -9.26
C ILE A 270 -32.55 -19.63 -9.66
N MET A 271 -33.46 -19.86 -8.71
CA MET A 271 -34.68 -20.64 -8.96
C MET A 271 -35.72 -19.87 -9.76
N ALA A 272 -35.69 -18.54 -9.74
CA ALA A 272 -36.63 -17.69 -10.48
C ALA A 272 -36.18 -17.36 -11.92
N GLY A 273 -34.92 -17.56 -12.25
CA GLY A 273 -34.33 -17.22 -13.57
C GLY A 273 -34.26 -18.35 -14.53
#